data_d9fb57388b8e77986453e47169a50a6c
#
_entry.id   d9fb57388b8e77986453e47169a50a6c
#
_cell.length_a   1.000
_cell.length_b   1.000
_cell.length_c   1.000
_cell.angle_alpha   90.00
_cell.angle_beta   90.00
_cell.angle_gamma   90.00
#
_symmetry.space_group_name_H-M   'P 1'
#
loop_
_entity.id
_entity.type
_entity.pdbx_description
1 polymer ?
#
loop_
_entity_poly.entity_id
_entity_poly.type
_entity_poly.pdbx_seq_one_letter_code
_entity_poly.pdbx_strand_id
1 'polypeptide(L)'
;MERGIGTSRGIGIGHVLIVYNASAVVNRGTHYNAEEEKKRFFEARKTFIEQTEELLSELEKKLGECDKDALVLKNQIYLARDITTENEVVAAIDNSHICAEAAFDDVCNKLIQLFSSMDNPDMQQRVTDIQDMRERMIQILQGTKAFDLTNLPDNTVIVADEIKPSMTASMDIAHVAGIIAEKGGDTAHASILARALEIPAVLSVKGILQKVKDGDSIIIDGAYGEVFINPTPRTLSIYEKKKKKYEEHIEELKTFINKSTETADGKKVMLAANIGGADEAAKVVKDGAEGVGLFRTEFLFLNKNALPTEEEQFEEYKKAAVLTKGMPLTIRTLDIGGDKDIPYMGLTKEANPFLGYRAIRFCLDRVDIFTTQLRAILRASAYGSIRIMIPMITSVNEVRQVKELIKKICSDLERNGINYDKNIQTGIMIETPAAAVMADTLAKEADFFSIGTNDLTQYTIAVDRCNENVAYLYSAFNPAVLRLIRRIIECAHNAGIEAGMCGEAAANALMAPILLSFGLDEFSVSTGKVLETRKTIADWSIKEAGLVTDKVMSMSTEKEVTDYLSDYISERNKK
;
A
#
# COMPACT_ATOMS: atom_id res chain seq x y z
N MET A 1 14.40 -7.85 -25.73
CA MET A 1 13.98 -7.00 -24.61
C MET A 1 12.47 -6.93 -24.63
N GLU A 2 11.85 -7.31 -23.52
CA GLU A 2 10.40 -7.22 -23.30
C GLU A 2 10.14 -6.13 -22.25
N ARG A 3 8.90 -5.65 -22.19
CA ARG A 3 8.48 -4.64 -21.21
C ARG A 3 7.19 -5.04 -20.54
N GLY A 4 7.12 -4.76 -19.25
CA GLY A 4 5.93 -4.90 -18.41
C GLY A 4 5.84 -3.76 -17.41
N ILE A 5 5.07 -3.97 -16.37
CA ILE A 5 4.95 -3.06 -15.24
C ILE A 5 5.98 -3.47 -14.19
N GLY A 6 6.94 -2.60 -13.90
CA GLY A 6 7.88 -2.80 -12.79
C GLY A 6 7.16 -2.60 -11.47
N THR A 7 6.99 -3.66 -10.70
CA THR A 7 6.17 -3.64 -9.48
C THR A 7 6.96 -3.73 -8.19
N SER A 8 8.17 -4.28 -8.25
CA SER A 8 9.12 -4.31 -7.13
C SER A 8 10.51 -3.99 -7.63
N ARG A 9 11.17 -3.03 -7.00
CA ARG A 9 12.48 -2.50 -7.43
C ARG A 9 13.58 -3.52 -7.22
N GLY A 10 14.67 -3.36 -7.96
CA GLY A 10 15.85 -4.21 -7.91
C GLY A 10 16.19 -4.77 -9.27
N ILE A 11 17.33 -5.47 -9.33
CA ILE A 11 17.83 -6.11 -10.55
C ILE A 11 18.00 -7.60 -10.26
N GLY A 12 17.19 -8.42 -10.92
CA GLY A 12 17.28 -9.88 -10.90
C GLY A 12 18.10 -10.39 -12.09
N ILE A 13 19.08 -11.22 -11.83
CA ILE A 13 19.88 -11.90 -12.87
C ILE A 13 19.89 -13.38 -12.52
N GLY A 14 19.41 -14.24 -13.42
CA GLY A 14 19.30 -15.65 -13.12
C GLY A 14 18.83 -16.51 -14.30
N HIS A 15 18.27 -17.65 -13.96
CA HIS A 15 17.77 -18.63 -14.91
C HIS A 15 16.27 -18.81 -14.78
N VAL A 16 15.60 -18.90 -15.91
CA VAL A 16 14.14 -19.08 -16.01
C VAL A 16 13.72 -20.42 -15.42
N LEU A 17 12.71 -20.39 -14.58
CA LEU A 17 11.88 -21.51 -14.19
C LEU A 17 10.43 -21.19 -14.53
N ILE A 18 9.89 -21.89 -15.51
CA ILE A 18 8.49 -21.68 -15.92
C ILE A 18 7.59 -22.48 -14.98
N VAL A 19 6.71 -21.75 -14.32
CA VAL A 19 5.65 -22.36 -13.50
C VAL A 19 4.36 -22.30 -14.29
N TYR A 20 3.99 -23.43 -14.86
CA TYR A 20 2.72 -23.56 -15.54
C TYR A 20 1.59 -23.71 -14.50
N ASN A 21 0.62 -22.82 -14.56
CA ASN A 21 -0.68 -23.10 -13.98
C ASN A 21 -1.31 -24.20 -14.84
N ALA A 22 -1.04 -25.47 -14.50
CA ALA A 22 -1.61 -26.58 -15.21
C ALA A 22 -3.12 -26.50 -15.08
N SER A 23 -3.80 -26.04 -16.14
CA SER A 23 -5.24 -26.19 -16.24
C SER A 23 -5.52 -27.69 -16.21
N ALA A 24 -5.91 -28.20 -15.05
CA ALA A 24 -6.23 -29.60 -14.88
C ALA A 24 -7.36 -29.95 -15.86
N VAL A 25 -7.08 -30.79 -16.83
CA VAL A 25 -8.10 -31.25 -17.77
C VAL A 25 -9.06 -32.14 -17.00
N VAL A 26 -10.27 -31.63 -16.78
CA VAL A 26 -11.31 -32.37 -16.05
C VAL A 26 -12.02 -33.30 -17.02
N ASN A 27 -11.98 -34.60 -16.73
CA ASN A 27 -12.76 -35.57 -17.48
C ASN A 27 -14.25 -35.45 -17.10
N ARG A 28 -15.10 -35.19 -18.08
CA ARG A 28 -16.55 -35.00 -17.89
C ARG A 28 -17.37 -36.23 -18.31
N GLY A 29 -16.75 -37.42 -18.29
CA GLY A 29 -17.46 -38.65 -18.54
C GLY A 29 -18.53 -38.94 -17.47
N THR A 30 -19.53 -39.75 -17.82
CA THR A 30 -20.55 -40.26 -16.92
C THR A 30 -20.32 -41.74 -16.67
N HIS A 31 -21.00 -42.34 -15.68
CA HIS A 31 -20.92 -43.76 -15.27
C HIS A 31 -19.86 -44.08 -14.23
N TYR A 32 -19.52 -43.10 -13.37
CA TYR A 32 -18.69 -43.34 -12.20
C TYR A 32 -19.50 -43.95 -11.03
N ASN A 33 -18.83 -44.69 -10.17
CA ASN A 33 -19.40 -45.17 -8.92
C ASN A 33 -19.48 -44.03 -7.92
N ALA A 34 -20.68 -43.55 -7.61
CA ALA A 34 -20.90 -42.41 -6.76
C ALA A 34 -20.27 -42.56 -5.35
N GLU A 35 -20.30 -43.77 -4.76
CA GLU A 35 -19.70 -43.99 -3.42
C GLU A 35 -18.18 -43.89 -3.44
N GLU A 36 -17.53 -44.37 -4.50
CA GLU A 36 -16.07 -44.27 -4.67
C GLU A 36 -15.68 -42.82 -4.93
N GLU A 37 -16.44 -42.08 -5.75
CA GLU A 37 -16.14 -40.70 -6.06
C GLU A 37 -16.36 -39.77 -4.85
N LYS A 38 -17.39 -40.01 -4.05
CA LYS A 38 -17.59 -39.31 -2.76
C LYS A 38 -16.41 -39.55 -1.81
N LYS A 39 -15.96 -40.79 -1.70
CA LYS A 39 -14.79 -41.14 -0.87
C LYS A 39 -13.53 -40.41 -1.35
N ARG A 40 -13.25 -40.40 -2.67
CA ARG A 40 -12.13 -39.65 -3.27
C ARG A 40 -12.21 -38.18 -2.95
N PHE A 41 -13.40 -37.58 -3.08
CA PHE A 41 -13.63 -36.17 -2.75
C PHE A 41 -13.32 -35.86 -1.28
N PHE A 42 -13.82 -36.65 -0.33
CA PHE A 42 -13.56 -36.43 1.09
C PHE A 42 -12.07 -36.59 1.46
N GLU A 43 -11.38 -37.58 0.87
CA GLU A 43 -9.96 -37.79 1.08
C GLU A 43 -9.16 -36.60 0.50
N ALA A 44 -9.46 -36.16 -0.70
CA ALA A 44 -8.81 -35.00 -1.34
C ALA A 44 -9.07 -33.70 -0.57
N ARG A 45 -10.31 -33.47 -0.11
CA ARG A 45 -10.68 -32.32 0.71
C ARG A 45 -9.87 -32.26 2.02
N LYS A 46 -9.72 -33.40 2.69
CA LYS A 46 -8.89 -33.51 3.89
C LYS A 46 -7.45 -33.15 3.60
N THR A 47 -6.87 -33.72 2.55
CA THR A 47 -5.50 -33.45 2.12
C THR A 47 -5.30 -31.98 1.75
N PHE A 48 -6.27 -31.39 1.04
CA PHE A 48 -6.24 -29.95 0.69
C PHE A 48 -6.20 -29.05 1.93
N ILE A 49 -7.05 -29.34 2.93
CA ILE A 49 -7.10 -28.58 4.18
C ILE A 49 -5.77 -28.69 4.92
N GLU A 50 -5.23 -29.89 5.10
CA GLU A 50 -3.97 -30.14 5.78
C GLU A 50 -2.80 -29.40 5.10
N GLN A 51 -2.67 -29.52 3.78
CA GLN A 51 -1.64 -28.79 3.02
C GLN A 51 -1.81 -27.27 3.08
N THR A 52 -3.05 -26.78 3.08
CA THR A 52 -3.30 -25.34 3.14
C THR A 52 -3.02 -24.78 4.53
N GLU A 53 -3.26 -25.53 5.60
CA GLU A 53 -2.88 -25.18 6.97
C GLU A 53 -1.36 -25.13 7.15
N GLU A 54 -0.61 -26.04 6.53
CA GLU A 54 0.86 -26.01 6.52
C GLU A 54 1.37 -24.75 5.80
N LEU A 55 0.87 -24.46 4.60
CA LEU A 55 1.22 -23.26 3.83
C LEU A 55 0.89 -21.98 4.60
N LEU A 56 -0.27 -21.92 5.26
CA LEU A 56 -0.69 -20.80 6.10
C LEU A 56 0.30 -20.60 7.25
N SER A 57 0.66 -21.65 7.96
CA SER A 57 1.62 -21.56 9.07
C SER A 57 3.00 -21.07 8.64
N GLU A 58 3.47 -21.49 7.45
CA GLU A 58 4.73 -20.99 6.89
C GLU A 58 4.65 -19.51 6.48
N LEU A 59 3.54 -19.11 5.86
CA LEU A 59 3.32 -17.73 5.42
C LEU A 59 3.20 -16.79 6.62
N GLU A 60 2.46 -17.18 7.66
CA GLU A 60 2.33 -16.40 8.89
C GLU A 60 3.68 -16.22 9.61
N LYS A 61 4.57 -17.21 9.57
CA LYS A 61 5.94 -17.06 10.08
C LYS A 61 6.78 -16.09 9.27
N LYS A 62 6.58 -16.02 7.95
CA LYS A 62 7.35 -15.16 7.03
C LYS A 62 6.86 -13.72 7.04
N LEU A 63 5.55 -13.49 7.04
CA LEU A 63 4.92 -12.18 6.79
C LEU A 63 4.04 -11.68 7.95
N GLY A 64 3.67 -12.54 8.91
CA GLY A 64 2.77 -12.22 10.03
C GLY A 64 1.33 -12.70 9.82
N GLU A 65 0.57 -12.80 10.93
CA GLU A 65 -0.78 -13.40 10.96
C GLU A 65 -1.85 -12.59 10.20
N CYS A 66 -1.63 -11.31 9.97
CA CYS A 66 -2.58 -10.38 9.33
C CYS A 66 -2.24 -10.09 7.87
N ASP A 67 -1.32 -10.84 7.28
CA ASP A 67 -1.01 -10.70 5.85
C ASP A 67 -2.21 -11.06 4.97
N LYS A 68 -2.37 -10.35 3.84
CA LYS A 68 -3.50 -10.56 2.93
C LYS A 68 -3.50 -11.96 2.32
N ASP A 69 -2.34 -12.50 2.00
CA ASP A 69 -2.22 -13.83 1.42
C ASP A 69 -2.52 -14.91 2.47
N ALA A 70 -2.18 -14.67 3.75
CA ALA A 70 -2.61 -15.52 4.85
C ALA A 70 -4.14 -15.53 5.00
N LEU A 71 -4.80 -14.39 4.83
CA LEU A 71 -6.26 -14.29 4.81
C LEU A 71 -6.89 -15.06 3.64
N VAL A 72 -6.26 -15.03 2.45
CA VAL A 72 -6.71 -15.82 1.30
C VAL A 72 -6.69 -17.30 1.62
N LEU A 73 -5.58 -17.82 2.14
CA LEU A 73 -5.47 -19.23 2.52
C LEU A 73 -6.48 -19.62 3.63
N LYS A 74 -6.69 -18.74 4.62
CA LYS A 74 -7.75 -18.93 5.63
C LYS A 74 -9.14 -19.04 4.99
N ASN A 75 -9.47 -18.17 4.05
CA ASN A 75 -10.74 -18.19 3.35
C ASN A 75 -10.90 -19.46 2.50
N GLN A 76 -9.83 -19.95 1.85
CA GLN A 76 -9.85 -21.23 1.14
C GLN A 76 -10.14 -22.40 2.08
N ILE A 77 -9.55 -22.42 3.29
CA ILE A 77 -9.84 -23.42 4.32
C ILE A 77 -11.30 -23.35 4.76
N TYR A 78 -11.83 -22.15 5.00
CA TYR A 78 -13.25 -21.97 5.37
C TYR A 78 -14.19 -22.47 4.28
N LEU A 79 -13.92 -22.12 3.02
CA LEU A 79 -14.72 -22.55 1.89
C LEU A 79 -14.65 -24.08 1.69
N ALA A 80 -13.47 -24.68 1.86
CA ALA A 80 -13.30 -26.12 1.81
C ALA A 80 -14.01 -26.86 2.96
N ARG A 81 -14.23 -26.19 4.10
CA ARG A 81 -14.98 -26.73 5.25
C ARG A 81 -16.48 -26.45 5.21
N ASP A 82 -16.92 -25.63 4.25
CA ASP A 82 -18.35 -25.25 4.17
C ASP A 82 -19.22 -26.44 3.79
N ILE A 83 -20.24 -26.67 4.61
CA ILE A 83 -21.19 -27.77 4.45
C ILE A 83 -22.04 -27.57 3.19
N THR A 84 -22.33 -26.35 2.79
CA THR A 84 -23.13 -26.05 1.59
C THR A 84 -22.37 -26.49 0.35
N THR A 85 -21.09 -26.09 0.24
CA THR A 85 -20.19 -26.50 -0.84
C THR A 85 -20.03 -28.03 -0.89
N GLU A 86 -19.84 -28.67 0.27
CA GLU A 86 -19.77 -30.13 0.37
C GLU A 86 -21.03 -30.79 -0.17
N ASN A 87 -22.22 -30.37 0.29
CA ASN A 87 -23.49 -30.94 -0.13
C ASN A 87 -23.76 -30.74 -1.64
N GLU A 88 -23.36 -29.59 -2.21
CA GLU A 88 -23.51 -29.38 -3.66
C GLU A 88 -22.62 -30.31 -4.48
N VAL A 89 -21.37 -30.56 -4.06
CA VAL A 89 -20.46 -31.50 -4.73
C VAL A 89 -21.01 -32.93 -4.63
N VAL A 90 -21.42 -33.34 -3.43
CA VAL A 90 -22.01 -34.68 -3.21
C VAL A 90 -23.28 -34.86 -4.06
N ALA A 91 -24.16 -33.88 -4.08
CA ALA A 91 -25.38 -33.92 -4.91
C ALA A 91 -25.06 -34.00 -6.41
N ALA A 92 -24.02 -33.32 -6.89
CA ALA A 92 -23.59 -33.40 -8.28
C ALA A 92 -23.08 -34.80 -8.64
N ILE A 93 -22.30 -35.44 -7.75
CA ILE A 93 -21.82 -36.82 -7.92
C ILE A 93 -23.02 -37.80 -7.97
N ASP A 94 -23.94 -37.69 -6.99
CA ASP A 94 -25.06 -38.63 -6.85
C ASP A 94 -26.07 -38.50 -8.02
N ASN A 95 -26.39 -37.26 -8.46
CA ASN A 95 -27.40 -37.03 -9.48
C ASN A 95 -26.90 -37.22 -10.92
N SER A 96 -25.61 -36.90 -11.16
CA SER A 96 -25.06 -36.89 -12.52
C SER A 96 -24.08 -38.02 -12.80
N HIS A 97 -23.74 -38.83 -11.82
CA HIS A 97 -22.76 -39.92 -11.90
C HIS A 97 -21.44 -39.50 -12.56
N ILE A 98 -20.98 -38.28 -12.26
CA ILE A 98 -19.72 -37.70 -12.71
C ILE A 98 -18.60 -37.93 -11.70
N CYS A 99 -17.34 -37.80 -12.12
CA CYS A 99 -16.20 -37.91 -11.22
C CYS A 99 -16.13 -36.74 -10.22
N ALA A 100 -15.42 -36.91 -9.13
CA ALA A 100 -15.24 -35.91 -8.09
C ALA A 100 -14.63 -34.61 -8.62
N GLU A 101 -13.68 -34.70 -9.56
CA GLU A 101 -13.07 -33.55 -10.23
C GLU A 101 -14.11 -32.70 -10.97
N ALA A 102 -15.00 -33.35 -11.73
CA ALA A 102 -16.04 -32.65 -12.51
C ALA A 102 -17.09 -32.03 -11.61
N ALA A 103 -17.49 -32.72 -10.55
CA ALA A 103 -18.47 -32.20 -9.58
C ALA A 103 -17.92 -30.97 -8.84
N PHE A 104 -16.67 -31.02 -8.38
CA PHE A 104 -16.03 -29.89 -7.72
C PHE A 104 -15.78 -28.71 -8.67
N ASP A 105 -15.37 -29.02 -9.91
CA ASP A 105 -15.21 -28.03 -10.97
C ASP A 105 -16.50 -27.26 -11.25
N ASP A 106 -17.63 -27.96 -11.35
CA ASP A 106 -18.93 -27.35 -11.60
C ASP A 106 -19.39 -26.43 -10.45
N VAL A 107 -19.17 -26.84 -9.19
CA VAL A 107 -19.48 -26.01 -8.02
C VAL A 107 -18.62 -24.76 -7.99
N CYS A 108 -17.29 -24.90 -8.19
CA CYS A 108 -16.40 -23.77 -8.23
C CYS A 108 -16.74 -22.80 -9.38
N ASN A 109 -17.07 -23.30 -10.57
CA ASN A 109 -17.45 -22.47 -11.71
C ASN A 109 -18.74 -21.68 -11.45
N LYS A 110 -19.70 -22.23 -10.73
CA LYS A 110 -20.91 -21.49 -10.30
C LYS A 110 -20.53 -20.34 -9.36
N LEU A 111 -19.65 -20.59 -8.38
CA LEU A 111 -19.16 -19.55 -7.47
C LEU A 111 -18.39 -18.47 -8.22
N ILE A 112 -17.52 -18.85 -9.14
CA ILE A 112 -16.76 -17.92 -10.00
C ILE A 112 -17.71 -17.03 -10.81
N GLN A 113 -18.74 -17.61 -11.45
CA GLN A 113 -19.73 -16.84 -12.20
C GLN A 113 -20.51 -15.88 -11.29
N LEU A 114 -20.89 -16.33 -10.09
CA LEU A 114 -21.60 -15.50 -9.13
C LEU A 114 -20.75 -14.29 -8.74
N PHE A 115 -19.50 -14.49 -8.31
CA PHE A 115 -18.61 -13.41 -7.89
C PHE A 115 -18.17 -12.51 -9.06
N SER A 116 -18.00 -13.07 -10.27
CA SER A 116 -17.66 -12.28 -11.46
C SER A 116 -18.81 -11.37 -11.92
N SER A 117 -20.05 -11.73 -11.59
CA SER A 117 -21.24 -10.93 -11.93
C SER A 117 -21.50 -9.79 -10.96
N MET A 118 -20.81 -9.77 -9.83
CA MET A 118 -20.92 -8.70 -8.84
C MET A 118 -20.08 -7.50 -9.26
N ASP A 119 -20.68 -6.33 -9.26
CA ASP A 119 -19.99 -5.06 -9.59
C ASP A 119 -19.21 -4.53 -8.38
N ASN A 120 -18.32 -5.38 -7.85
CA ASN A 120 -17.49 -5.11 -6.68
C ASN A 120 -16.07 -5.66 -6.91
N PRO A 121 -15.03 -4.79 -6.93
CA PRO A 121 -13.64 -5.20 -7.15
C PRO A 121 -13.12 -6.26 -6.16
N ASP A 122 -13.51 -6.19 -4.89
CA ASP A 122 -13.08 -7.15 -3.87
C ASP A 122 -13.69 -8.53 -4.13
N MET A 123 -14.93 -8.58 -4.65
CA MET A 123 -15.56 -9.84 -5.03
C MET A 123 -14.94 -10.42 -6.31
N GLN A 124 -14.53 -9.58 -7.24
CA GLN A 124 -13.77 -10.02 -8.43
C GLN A 124 -12.38 -10.57 -8.05
N GLN A 125 -11.74 -10.02 -7.02
CA GLN A 125 -10.48 -10.55 -6.51
C GLN A 125 -10.65 -11.96 -5.92
N ARG A 126 -11.77 -12.26 -5.26
CA ARG A 126 -12.10 -13.59 -4.75
C ARG A 126 -12.25 -14.65 -5.84
N VAL A 127 -12.49 -14.24 -7.09
CA VAL A 127 -12.51 -15.17 -8.24
C VAL A 127 -11.16 -15.87 -8.38
N THR A 128 -10.07 -15.14 -8.28
CA THR A 128 -8.71 -15.70 -8.34
C THR A 128 -8.46 -16.68 -7.18
N ASP A 129 -8.94 -16.37 -5.98
CA ASP A 129 -8.79 -17.22 -4.80
C ASP A 129 -9.53 -18.55 -4.96
N ILE A 130 -10.76 -18.51 -5.52
CA ILE A 130 -11.55 -19.72 -5.81
C ILE A 130 -10.91 -20.51 -6.96
N GLN A 131 -10.35 -19.84 -7.96
CA GLN A 131 -9.62 -20.52 -9.05
C GLN A 131 -8.39 -21.25 -8.53
N ASP A 132 -7.62 -20.65 -7.64
CA ASP A 132 -6.46 -21.28 -7.00
C ASP A 132 -6.87 -22.52 -6.19
N MET A 133 -7.91 -22.39 -5.33
CA MET A 133 -8.47 -23.52 -4.57
C MET A 133 -8.95 -24.64 -5.50
N ARG A 134 -9.70 -24.30 -6.56
CA ARG A 134 -10.22 -25.24 -7.56
C ARG A 134 -9.10 -26.05 -8.22
N GLU A 135 -8.06 -25.40 -8.70
CA GLU A 135 -6.96 -26.05 -9.38
C GLU A 135 -6.18 -26.98 -8.44
N ARG A 136 -5.87 -26.54 -7.24
CA ARG A 136 -5.17 -27.36 -6.23
C ARG A 136 -5.98 -28.59 -5.83
N MET A 137 -7.28 -28.44 -5.61
CA MET A 137 -8.14 -29.57 -5.26
C MET A 137 -8.23 -30.59 -6.41
N ILE A 138 -8.35 -30.13 -7.66
CA ILE A 138 -8.38 -31.01 -8.83
C ILE A 138 -7.04 -31.72 -9.00
N GLN A 139 -5.91 -31.06 -8.78
CA GLN A 139 -4.58 -31.70 -8.79
C GLN A 139 -4.47 -32.82 -7.74
N ILE A 140 -4.96 -32.58 -6.53
CA ILE A 140 -5.00 -33.60 -5.45
C ILE A 140 -5.86 -34.80 -5.89
N LEU A 141 -7.06 -34.56 -6.43
CA LEU A 141 -7.96 -35.59 -6.94
C LEU A 141 -7.32 -36.43 -8.07
N GLN A 142 -6.53 -35.80 -8.93
CA GLN A 142 -5.84 -36.43 -10.03
C GLN A 142 -4.50 -37.12 -9.60
N GLY A 143 -4.08 -36.93 -8.36
CA GLY A 143 -2.79 -37.43 -7.87
C GLY A 143 -1.58 -36.76 -8.55
N THR A 144 -1.78 -35.57 -9.18
CA THR A 144 -0.70 -34.80 -9.76
C THR A 144 -0.03 -33.95 -8.68
N LYS A 145 1.31 -33.92 -8.66
CA LYS A 145 2.03 -33.09 -7.72
C LYS A 145 1.94 -31.63 -8.15
N ALA A 146 1.62 -30.74 -7.22
CA ALA A 146 1.83 -29.32 -7.39
C ALA A 146 3.33 -29.04 -7.67
N PHE A 147 3.62 -27.95 -8.38
CA PHE A 147 5.00 -27.56 -8.65
C PHE A 147 5.70 -27.25 -7.31
N ASP A 148 6.81 -27.92 -7.05
CA ASP A 148 7.55 -27.74 -5.79
C ASP A 148 8.45 -26.50 -5.90
N LEU A 149 8.08 -25.44 -5.17
CA LEU A 149 8.85 -24.19 -5.06
C LEU A 149 9.67 -24.12 -3.77
N THR A 150 9.73 -25.21 -2.99
CA THR A 150 10.44 -25.24 -1.69
C THR A 150 11.94 -25.52 -1.83
N ASN A 151 12.39 -26.00 -2.98
CA ASN A 151 13.80 -26.34 -3.21
C ASN A 151 14.24 -25.85 -4.59
N LEU A 152 14.48 -24.54 -4.69
CA LEU A 152 14.83 -23.88 -5.92
C LEU A 152 16.37 -23.80 -6.11
N PRO A 153 16.87 -23.92 -7.34
CA PRO A 153 18.26 -23.57 -7.64
C PRO A 153 18.56 -22.09 -7.34
N ASP A 154 19.80 -21.80 -7.01
CA ASP A 154 20.25 -20.41 -6.82
C ASP A 154 19.98 -19.55 -8.06
N ASN A 155 19.63 -18.30 -7.84
CA ASN A 155 19.33 -17.33 -8.90
C ASN A 155 18.18 -17.76 -9.83
N THR A 156 17.15 -18.41 -9.30
CA THR A 156 15.96 -18.75 -10.07
C THR A 156 15.11 -17.52 -10.34
N VAL A 157 14.71 -17.33 -11.60
CA VAL A 157 13.71 -16.36 -12.01
C VAL A 157 12.42 -17.09 -12.36
N ILE A 158 11.38 -16.86 -11.56
CA ILE A 158 10.08 -17.48 -11.74
C ILE A 158 9.33 -16.75 -12.86
N VAL A 159 8.85 -17.53 -13.84
CA VAL A 159 8.02 -17.01 -14.93
C VAL A 159 6.70 -17.78 -14.95
N ALA A 160 5.58 -17.05 -14.80
CA ALA A 160 4.25 -17.65 -14.75
C ALA A 160 3.22 -16.82 -15.57
N ASP A 161 2.06 -17.40 -15.83
CA ASP A 161 0.91 -16.65 -16.34
C ASP A 161 0.42 -15.64 -15.29
N GLU A 162 0.22 -16.13 -14.06
CA GLU A 162 -0.19 -15.37 -12.89
C GLU A 162 0.43 -15.99 -11.64
N ILE A 163 0.88 -15.17 -10.71
CA ILE A 163 1.41 -15.62 -9.42
C ILE A 163 0.26 -15.71 -8.41
N LYS A 164 0.02 -16.92 -7.92
CA LYS A 164 -1.07 -17.23 -6.99
C LYS A 164 -0.58 -17.23 -5.54
N PRO A 165 -1.47 -16.98 -4.55
CA PRO A 165 -1.11 -17.00 -3.13
C PRO A 165 -0.48 -18.33 -2.66
N SER A 166 -0.97 -19.47 -3.16
CA SER A 166 -0.41 -20.78 -2.84
C SER A 166 1.03 -20.96 -3.33
N MET A 167 1.39 -20.38 -4.48
CA MET A 167 2.75 -20.42 -5.01
C MET A 167 3.69 -19.61 -4.12
N THR A 168 3.27 -18.42 -3.69
CA THR A 168 4.07 -17.52 -2.88
C THR A 168 4.32 -18.05 -1.47
N ALA A 169 3.34 -18.74 -0.89
CA ALA A 169 3.47 -19.38 0.41
C ALA A 169 4.54 -20.49 0.42
N SER A 170 4.62 -21.28 -0.66
CA SER A 170 5.57 -22.39 -0.80
C SER A 170 6.95 -21.98 -1.32
N MET A 171 7.14 -20.72 -1.74
CA MET A 171 8.34 -20.26 -2.43
C MET A 171 9.57 -20.16 -1.50
N ASP A 172 10.68 -20.75 -1.91
CA ASP A 172 11.99 -20.55 -1.27
C ASP A 172 12.61 -19.22 -1.73
N ILE A 173 12.29 -18.17 -0.98
CA ILE A 173 12.65 -16.78 -1.28
C ILE A 173 14.16 -16.57 -1.40
N ALA A 174 14.96 -17.33 -0.64
CA ALA A 174 16.41 -17.16 -0.60
C ALA A 174 17.08 -17.41 -1.95
N HIS A 175 16.46 -18.23 -2.80
CA HIS A 175 16.99 -18.67 -4.09
C HIS A 175 16.33 -17.97 -5.28
N VAL A 176 15.29 -17.12 -5.03
CA VAL A 176 14.57 -16.38 -6.09
C VAL A 176 15.27 -15.08 -6.41
N ALA A 177 15.78 -14.96 -7.64
CA ALA A 177 16.39 -13.75 -8.17
C ALA A 177 15.36 -12.75 -8.74
N GLY A 178 14.14 -13.19 -9.05
CA GLY A 178 13.09 -12.31 -9.54
C GLY A 178 11.83 -13.03 -10.00
N ILE A 179 10.78 -12.27 -10.25
CA ILE A 179 9.45 -12.75 -10.65
C ILE A 179 8.99 -12.03 -11.91
N ILE A 180 8.47 -12.80 -12.87
CA ILE A 180 7.83 -12.29 -14.08
C ILE A 180 6.46 -12.96 -14.24
N ALA A 181 5.42 -12.18 -14.56
CA ALA A 181 4.13 -12.74 -14.90
C ALA A 181 3.51 -12.07 -16.14
N GLU A 182 2.71 -12.83 -16.90
CA GLU A 182 1.96 -12.31 -18.04
C GLU A 182 0.80 -11.42 -17.60
N LYS A 183 0.19 -11.73 -16.46
CA LYS A 183 -0.94 -11.02 -15.87
C LYS A 183 -0.52 -10.33 -14.57
N GLY A 184 -1.39 -9.45 -14.10
CA GLY A 184 -1.21 -8.71 -12.86
C GLY A 184 -0.77 -7.27 -13.09
N GLY A 185 -1.12 -6.41 -12.14
CA GLY A 185 -0.78 -4.99 -12.12
C GLY A 185 -0.18 -4.58 -10.80
N ASP A 186 -0.04 -3.29 -10.58
CA ASP A 186 0.61 -2.73 -9.38
C ASP A 186 -0.11 -3.07 -8.07
N THR A 187 -1.41 -3.34 -8.15
CA THR A 187 -2.27 -3.74 -7.03
C THR A 187 -2.46 -5.25 -6.91
N ALA A 188 -1.91 -6.05 -7.83
CA ALA A 188 -2.03 -7.51 -7.78
C ALA A 188 -1.30 -8.08 -6.55
N HIS A 189 -1.77 -9.22 -6.03
CA HIS A 189 -1.14 -9.93 -4.90
C HIS A 189 0.36 -10.14 -5.11
N ALA A 190 0.76 -10.58 -6.31
CA ALA A 190 2.15 -10.76 -6.68
C ALA A 190 3.00 -9.49 -6.51
N SER A 191 2.45 -8.31 -6.78
CA SER A 191 3.14 -7.03 -6.63
C SER A 191 3.35 -6.66 -5.17
N ILE A 192 2.32 -6.86 -4.36
CA ILE A 192 2.35 -6.57 -2.92
C ILE A 192 3.39 -7.46 -2.25
N LEU A 193 3.35 -8.75 -2.56
CA LEU A 193 4.28 -9.72 -2.02
C LEU A 193 5.72 -9.47 -2.48
N ALA A 194 5.96 -9.28 -3.78
CA ALA A 194 7.30 -9.02 -4.30
C ALA A 194 7.94 -7.79 -3.62
N ARG A 195 7.14 -6.75 -3.35
CA ARG A 195 7.57 -5.58 -2.56
C ARG A 195 7.85 -5.91 -1.09
N ALA A 196 7.00 -6.71 -0.47
CA ALA A 196 7.17 -7.10 0.94
C ALA A 196 8.42 -7.96 1.15
N LEU A 197 8.74 -8.81 0.16
CA LEU A 197 9.90 -9.70 0.15
C LEU A 197 11.15 -9.08 -0.50
N GLU A 198 11.05 -7.85 -1.01
CA GLU A 198 12.12 -7.14 -1.72
C GLU A 198 12.68 -7.89 -2.95
N ILE A 199 11.84 -8.72 -3.61
CA ILE A 199 12.19 -9.48 -4.81
C ILE A 199 11.91 -8.62 -6.05
N PRO A 200 12.86 -8.43 -6.99
CA PRO A 200 12.61 -7.73 -8.25
C PRO A 200 11.46 -8.38 -9.03
N ALA A 201 10.45 -7.59 -9.46
CA ALA A 201 9.31 -8.14 -10.16
C ALA A 201 8.84 -7.26 -11.31
N VAL A 202 8.48 -7.92 -12.42
CA VAL A 202 7.89 -7.29 -13.60
C VAL A 202 6.65 -8.09 -14.01
N LEU A 203 5.49 -7.45 -13.94
CA LEU A 203 4.21 -8.04 -14.28
C LEU A 203 3.66 -7.48 -15.60
N SER A 204 2.58 -8.07 -16.11
CA SER A 204 1.96 -7.69 -17.40
C SER A 204 2.92 -7.82 -18.60
N VAL A 205 3.84 -8.78 -18.58
CA VAL A 205 4.76 -9.04 -19.69
C VAL A 205 4.09 -9.97 -20.70
N LYS A 206 3.34 -9.41 -21.63
CA LYS A 206 2.51 -10.17 -22.60
C LYS A 206 3.32 -11.14 -23.46
N GLY A 207 2.91 -12.40 -23.46
CA GLY A 207 3.50 -13.48 -24.29
C GLY A 207 4.89 -13.90 -23.86
N ILE A 208 5.30 -13.65 -22.60
CA ILE A 208 6.61 -14.05 -22.09
C ILE A 208 6.77 -15.57 -22.07
N LEU A 209 5.73 -16.30 -21.67
CA LEU A 209 5.76 -17.78 -21.62
C LEU A 209 6.05 -18.45 -22.96
N GLN A 210 5.73 -17.77 -24.07
CA GLN A 210 6.01 -18.27 -25.43
C GLN A 210 7.43 -17.93 -25.88
N LYS A 211 8.12 -17.02 -25.20
CA LYS A 211 9.44 -16.49 -25.59
C LYS A 211 10.59 -17.04 -24.75
N VAL A 212 10.31 -17.66 -23.62
CA VAL A 212 11.30 -18.24 -22.71
C VAL A 212 11.19 -19.75 -22.64
N LYS A 213 12.29 -20.39 -22.22
CA LYS A 213 12.36 -21.82 -21.90
C LYS A 213 13.03 -21.99 -20.53
N ASP A 214 12.73 -23.09 -19.87
CA ASP A 214 13.42 -23.43 -18.63
C ASP A 214 14.95 -23.44 -18.84
N GLY A 215 15.65 -22.78 -17.91
CA GLY A 215 17.10 -22.64 -17.96
C GLY A 215 17.62 -21.47 -18.81
N ASP A 216 16.76 -20.75 -19.55
CA ASP A 216 17.19 -19.53 -20.26
C ASP A 216 17.79 -18.52 -19.29
N SER A 217 18.86 -17.85 -19.69
CA SER A 217 19.42 -16.73 -18.92
C SER A 217 18.53 -15.51 -19.06
N ILE A 218 18.24 -14.83 -17.94
CA ILE A 218 17.33 -13.70 -17.95
C ILE A 218 17.77 -12.59 -16.99
N ILE A 219 17.48 -11.33 -17.37
CA ILE A 219 17.65 -10.16 -16.52
C ILE A 219 16.29 -9.49 -16.33
N ILE A 220 16.02 -9.09 -15.10
CA ILE A 220 14.84 -8.30 -14.73
C ILE A 220 15.31 -6.97 -14.15
N ASP A 221 14.78 -5.86 -14.66
CA ASP A 221 14.87 -4.54 -14.03
C ASP A 221 13.49 -4.16 -13.51
N GLY A 222 13.26 -4.41 -12.23
CA GLY A 222 11.99 -4.18 -11.57
C GLY A 222 11.65 -2.69 -11.37
N ALA A 223 12.62 -1.80 -11.51
CA ALA A 223 12.39 -0.36 -11.45
C ALA A 223 11.83 0.20 -12.77
N TYR A 224 12.32 -0.32 -13.90
CA TYR A 224 11.96 0.15 -15.24
C TYR A 224 10.99 -0.80 -15.98
N GLY A 225 10.66 -1.95 -15.41
CA GLY A 225 9.78 -2.94 -16.03
C GLY A 225 10.42 -3.60 -17.26
N GLU A 226 11.74 -3.71 -17.31
CA GLU A 226 12.48 -4.26 -18.45
C GLU A 226 12.91 -5.70 -18.18
N VAL A 227 12.75 -6.55 -19.20
CA VAL A 227 13.13 -7.98 -19.17
C VAL A 227 13.99 -8.30 -20.38
N PHE A 228 15.16 -8.88 -20.15
CA PHE A 228 16.10 -9.28 -21.21
C PHE A 228 16.26 -10.80 -21.19
N ILE A 229 15.75 -11.45 -22.23
CA ILE A 229 15.85 -12.91 -22.44
C ILE A 229 17.16 -13.19 -23.17
N ASN A 230 17.94 -14.16 -22.69
CA ASN A 230 19.24 -14.54 -23.24
C ASN A 230 20.12 -13.33 -23.56
N PRO A 231 20.46 -12.48 -22.55
CA PRO A 231 21.17 -11.24 -22.74
C PRO A 231 22.55 -11.46 -23.36
N THR A 232 22.99 -10.49 -24.17
CA THR A 232 24.37 -10.52 -24.67
C THR A 232 25.37 -10.35 -23.52
N PRO A 233 26.62 -10.83 -23.63
CA PRO A 233 27.64 -10.61 -22.60
C PRO A 233 27.83 -9.15 -22.21
N ARG A 234 27.66 -8.23 -23.17
CA ARG A 234 27.71 -6.79 -22.92
C ARG A 234 26.55 -6.32 -22.06
N THR A 235 25.33 -6.76 -22.37
CA THR A 235 24.12 -6.43 -21.59
C THR A 235 24.23 -6.97 -20.17
N LEU A 236 24.66 -8.24 -20.05
CA LEU A 236 24.89 -8.87 -18.75
C LEU A 236 25.86 -8.06 -17.89
N SER A 237 27.04 -7.73 -18.42
CA SER A 237 28.05 -6.94 -17.68
C SER A 237 27.55 -5.55 -17.26
N ILE A 238 26.68 -4.92 -18.07
CA ILE A 238 26.06 -3.63 -17.69
C ILE A 238 25.12 -3.82 -16.49
N TYR A 239 24.28 -4.84 -16.52
CA TYR A 239 23.30 -5.09 -15.46
C TYR A 239 23.92 -5.66 -14.18
N GLU A 240 25.01 -6.46 -14.28
CA GLU A 240 25.81 -6.85 -13.11
C GLU A 240 26.37 -5.62 -12.37
N LYS A 241 26.91 -4.65 -13.10
CA LYS A 241 27.37 -3.39 -12.50
C LYS A 241 26.24 -2.56 -11.89
N LYS A 242 25.07 -2.51 -12.56
CA LYS A 242 23.89 -1.84 -12.01
C LYS A 242 23.41 -2.54 -10.74
N LYS A 243 23.34 -3.90 -10.74
CA LYS A 243 22.95 -4.69 -9.58
C LYS A 243 23.87 -4.42 -8.40
N LYS A 244 25.17 -4.51 -8.60
CA LYS A 244 26.17 -4.23 -7.56
C LYS A 244 26.01 -2.83 -6.97
N LYS A 245 25.84 -1.81 -7.82
CA LYS A 245 25.61 -0.43 -7.35
C LYS A 245 24.30 -0.30 -6.54
N TYR A 246 23.25 -1.00 -6.95
CA TYR A 246 21.98 -1.01 -6.23
C TYR A 246 22.15 -1.67 -4.86
N GLU A 247 22.82 -2.82 -4.78
CA GLU A 247 23.11 -3.51 -3.53
C GLU A 247 24.00 -2.68 -2.60
N GLU A 248 25.07 -2.06 -3.11
CA GLU A 248 25.93 -1.13 -2.37
C GLU A 248 25.10 0.05 -1.82
N HIS A 249 24.18 0.58 -2.62
CA HIS A 249 23.30 1.67 -2.18
C HIS A 249 22.34 1.22 -1.05
N ILE A 250 21.73 0.04 -1.16
CA ILE A 250 20.88 -0.51 -0.09
C ILE A 250 21.68 -0.71 1.20
N GLU A 251 22.90 -1.25 1.11
CA GLU A 251 23.75 -1.41 2.30
C GLU A 251 24.16 -0.04 2.90
N GLU A 252 24.45 0.95 2.08
CA GLU A 252 24.67 2.31 2.54
C GLU A 252 23.44 2.85 3.30
N LEU A 253 22.23 2.67 2.74
CA LEU A 253 20.99 3.12 3.38
C LEU A 253 20.77 2.46 4.74
N LYS A 254 21.09 1.18 4.90
CA LYS A 254 20.98 0.49 6.20
C LYS A 254 21.81 1.14 7.31
N THR A 255 22.92 1.81 6.97
CA THR A 255 23.73 2.54 7.94
C THR A 255 23.01 3.76 8.54
N PHE A 256 21.90 4.17 7.94
CA PHE A 256 21.07 5.30 8.39
C PHE A 256 19.94 4.90 9.32
N ILE A 257 19.64 3.62 9.54
CA ILE A 257 18.49 3.15 10.36
C ILE A 257 18.45 3.81 11.75
N ASN A 258 19.61 3.87 12.42
CA ASN A 258 19.71 4.37 13.80
C ASN A 258 20.25 5.81 13.89
N LYS A 259 20.37 6.52 12.77
CA LYS A 259 20.82 7.92 12.79
C LYS A 259 19.64 8.86 12.98
N SER A 260 19.86 9.96 13.71
CA SER A 260 18.93 11.08 13.73
C SER A 260 18.79 11.69 12.34
N THR A 261 17.60 12.19 12.01
CA THR A 261 17.38 12.86 10.73
C THR A 261 17.80 14.32 10.87
N GLU A 262 18.97 14.64 10.29
CA GLU A 262 19.53 15.98 10.33
C GLU A 262 20.26 16.32 9.03
N THR A 263 20.26 17.60 8.69
CA THR A 263 20.99 18.12 7.53
C THR A 263 22.50 18.08 7.76
N ALA A 264 23.30 18.25 6.71
CA ALA A 264 24.77 18.28 6.80
C ALA A 264 25.33 19.37 7.74
N ASP A 265 24.56 20.43 7.99
CA ASP A 265 24.89 21.51 8.93
C ASP A 265 24.16 21.38 10.29
N GLY A 266 23.58 20.20 10.59
CA GLY A 266 23.05 19.83 11.90
C GLY A 266 21.65 20.33 12.23
N LYS A 267 20.87 20.83 11.24
CA LYS A 267 19.45 21.12 11.48
C LYS A 267 18.66 19.82 11.55
N LYS A 268 18.06 19.55 12.68
CA LYS A 268 17.19 18.39 12.90
C LYS A 268 15.82 18.64 12.28
N VAL A 269 15.28 17.60 11.67
CA VAL A 269 13.89 17.53 11.19
C VAL A 269 13.33 16.16 11.58
N MET A 270 12.02 16.04 11.71
CA MET A 270 11.37 14.77 12.01
C MET A 270 11.13 13.99 10.70
N LEU A 271 11.50 12.73 10.69
CA LEU A 271 11.19 11.81 9.58
C LEU A 271 10.20 10.76 10.05
N ALA A 272 8.96 10.93 9.63
CA ALA A 272 7.84 10.08 9.96
C ALA A 272 7.44 9.17 8.78
N ALA A 273 6.64 8.17 9.06
CA ALA A 273 6.10 7.27 8.05
C ALA A 273 4.59 7.44 7.86
N ASN A 274 4.11 7.16 6.63
CA ASN A 274 2.70 7.01 6.30
C ASN A 274 2.33 5.54 6.39
N ILE A 275 1.22 5.21 7.08
CA ILE A 275 0.71 3.86 7.21
C ILE A 275 -0.79 3.78 6.91
N GLY A 276 -1.25 2.59 6.49
CA GLY A 276 -2.65 2.29 6.23
C GLY A 276 -3.33 1.43 7.30
N GLY A 277 -2.57 0.85 8.24
CA GLY A 277 -3.08 0.01 9.31
C GLY A 277 -2.08 -0.18 10.43
N ALA A 278 -2.55 -0.70 11.57
CA ALA A 278 -1.73 -0.86 12.77
C ALA A 278 -0.55 -1.82 12.58
N ASP A 279 -0.68 -2.83 11.73
CA ASP A 279 0.39 -3.81 11.48
C ASP A 279 1.63 -3.16 10.85
N GLU A 280 1.44 -2.13 10.04
CA GLU A 280 2.54 -1.37 9.45
C GLU A 280 3.34 -0.57 10.49
N ALA A 281 2.76 -0.27 11.67
CA ALA A 281 3.44 0.48 12.73
C ALA A 281 4.70 -0.25 13.26
N ALA A 282 4.71 -1.57 13.27
CA ALA A 282 5.90 -2.35 13.63
C ALA A 282 7.04 -2.15 12.62
N LYS A 283 6.71 -2.03 11.32
CA LYS A 283 7.66 -1.76 10.26
C LYS A 283 8.24 -0.35 10.36
N VAL A 284 7.44 0.64 10.74
CA VAL A 284 7.89 2.02 11.00
C VAL A 284 9.08 2.05 11.96
N VAL A 285 8.95 1.31 13.09
CA VAL A 285 10.03 1.19 14.09
C VAL A 285 11.26 0.49 13.51
N LYS A 286 11.05 -0.61 12.76
CA LYS A 286 12.13 -1.39 12.15
C LYS A 286 12.90 -0.58 11.10
N ASP A 287 12.22 0.19 10.29
CA ASP A 287 12.80 1.01 9.22
C ASP A 287 13.41 2.31 9.76
N GLY A 288 13.34 2.52 11.08
CA GLY A 288 13.99 3.63 11.79
C GLY A 288 13.31 4.98 11.58
N ALA A 289 12.03 5.04 11.21
CA ALA A 289 11.28 6.29 11.25
C ALA A 289 11.08 6.78 12.69
N GLU A 290 10.89 8.07 12.86
CA GLU A 290 10.82 8.75 14.15
C GLU A 290 9.37 8.93 14.66
N GLY A 291 8.39 8.49 13.84
CA GLY A 291 6.97 8.53 14.16
C GLY A 291 6.11 8.11 12.98
N VAL A 292 4.81 8.19 13.17
CA VAL A 292 3.78 8.06 12.14
C VAL A 292 3.17 9.44 11.90
N GLY A 293 3.51 10.06 10.78
CA GLY A 293 2.97 11.38 10.42
C GLY A 293 1.62 11.31 9.72
N LEU A 294 1.24 10.11 9.22
CA LEU A 294 -0.08 9.86 8.66
C LEU A 294 -0.51 8.41 8.86
N PHE A 295 -1.49 8.18 9.74
CA PHE A 295 -2.28 6.96 9.75
C PHE A 295 -3.57 7.21 8.93
N ARG A 296 -3.72 6.48 7.82
CA ARG A 296 -4.90 6.57 6.95
C ARG A 296 -6.02 5.68 7.46
N THR A 297 -7.07 6.28 7.98
CA THR A 297 -8.18 5.53 8.60
C THR A 297 -9.16 4.94 7.59
N GLU A 298 -9.11 5.34 6.33
CA GLU A 298 -10.02 4.88 5.28
C GLU A 298 -10.04 3.36 5.12
N PHE A 299 -8.89 2.71 5.28
CA PHE A 299 -8.78 1.25 5.14
C PHE A 299 -9.64 0.46 6.15
N LEU A 300 -9.92 1.06 7.33
CA LEU A 300 -10.85 0.47 8.31
C LEU A 300 -12.28 0.43 7.81
N PHE A 301 -12.64 1.32 6.89
CA PHE A 301 -13.97 1.42 6.32
C PHE A 301 -14.09 0.66 4.99
N LEU A 302 -13.05 0.70 4.15
CA LEU A 302 -13.07 0.10 2.82
C LEU A 302 -13.21 -1.43 2.84
N ASN A 303 -12.63 -2.10 3.83
CA ASN A 303 -12.57 -3.57 3.90
C ASN A 303 -13.74 -4.19 4.70
N LYS A 304 -14.88 -3.47 4.82
CA LYS A 304 -16.04 -3.92 5.62
C LYS A 304 -17.35 -3.79 4.85
N ASN A 305 -18.35 -4.54 5.32
CA ASN A 305 -19.72 -4.48 4.79
C ASN A 305 -20.66 -3.63 5.66
N ALA A 306 -20.14 -3.03 6.73
CA ALA A 306 -20.87 -2.17 7.65
C ALA A 306 -19.93 -1.16 8.29
N LEU A 307 -20.49 -0.09 8.86
CA LEU A 307 -19.70 0.91 9.60
C LEU A 307 -18.91 0.24 10.72
N PRO A 308 -17.59 0.50 10.84
CA PRO A 308 -16.78 -0.01 11.93
C PRO A 308 -17.30 0.58 13.27
N THR A 309 -17.47 -0.27 14.26
CA THR A 309 -17.87 0.12 15.61
C THR A 309 -16.79 0.95 16.31
N GLU A 310 -17.15 1.63 17.41
CA GLU A 310 -16.17 2.34 18.24
C GLU A 310 -15.08 1.38 18.74
N GLU A 311 -15.45 0.17 19.13
CA GLU A 311 -14.51 -0.80 19.70
C GLU A 311 -13.52 -1.32 18.65
N GLU A 312 -13.98 -1.64 17.44
CA GLU A 312 -13.11 -2.05 16.34
C GLU A 312 -12.09 -0.98 15.97
N GLN A 313 -12.54 0.28 15.89
CA GLN A 313 -11.65 1.42 15.63
C GLN A 313 -10.67 1.65 16.79
N PHE A 314 -11.16 1.56 18.02
CA PHE A 314 -10.34 1.73 19.22
C PHE A 314 -9.22 0.69 19.30
N GLU A 315 -9.52 -0.60 19.11
CA GLU A 315 -8.50 -1.65 19.16
C GLU A 315 -7.44 -1.48 18.07
N GLU A 316 -7.81 -1.04 16.88
CA GLU A 316 -6.87 -0.76 15.80
C GLU A 316 -5.95 0.44 16.13
N TYR A 317 -6.50 1.55 16.59
CA TYR A 317 -5.70 2.73 16.95
C TYR A 317 -4.83 2.47 18.18
N LYS A 318 -5.32 1.75 19.17
CA LYS A 318 -4.57 1.31 20.34
C LYS A 318 -3.41 0.39 19.97
N LYS A 319 -3.65 -0.60 19.08
CA LYS A 319 -2.60 -1.48 18.55
C LYS A 319 -1.49 -0.67 17.88
N ALA A 320 -1.83 0.29 17.03
CA ALA A 320 -0.86 1.18 16.42
C ALA A 320 -0.08 2.00 17.45
N ALA A 321 -0.76 2.58 18.43
CA ALA A 321 -0.15 3.39 19.50
C ALA A 321 0.84 2.58 20.36
N VAL A 322 0.53 1.32 20.65
CA VAL A 322 1.42 0.42 21.39
C VAL A 322 2.64 0.02 20.54
N LEU A 323 2.42 -0.29 19.27
CA LEU A 323 3.48 -0.72 18.34
C LEU A 323 4.48 0.42 18.01
N THR A 324 4.05 1.67 18.03
CA THR A 324 4.93 2.85 17.86
C THR A 324 5.84 3.13 19.07
N LYS A 325 5.68 2.40 20.19
CA LYS A 325 6.56 2.48 21.36
C LYS A 325 6.75 3.91 21.91
N GLY A 326 5.69 4.70 21.91
CA GLY A 326 5.70 6.08 22.43
C GLY A 326 6.14 7.15 21.40
N MET A 327 6.49 6.78 20.18
CA MET A 327 6.70 7.75 19.10
C MET A 327 5.37 8.42 18.72
N PRO A 328 5.40 9.66 18.19
CA PRO A 328 4.20 10.34 17.75
C PRO A 328 3.44 9.53 16.68
N LEU A 329 2.12 9.43 16.84
CA LEU A 329 1.19 8.78 15.92
C LEU A 329 0.10 9.78 15.53
N THR A 330 0.17 10.30 14.30
CA THR A 330 -0.83 11.22 13.77
C THR A 330 -1.92 10.43 13.05
N ILE A 331 -3.13 10.41 13.61
CA ILE A 331 -4.29 9.73 13.05
C ILE A 331 -5.12 10.75 12.27
N ARG A 332 -5.24 10.55 10.96
CA ARG A 332 -6.11 11.34 10.10
C ARG A 332 -7.55 10.83 10.25
N THR A 333 -8.48 11.72 10.56
CA THR A 333 -9.90 11.37 10.55
C THR A 333 -10.35 11.05 9.13
N LEU A 334 -11.50 10.42 9.02
CA LEU A 334 -12.03 9.84 7.79
C LEU A 334 -11.97 10.78 6.59
N ASP A 335 -11.32 10.32 5.51
CA ASP A 335 -11.26 10.99 4.21
C ASP A 335 -11.88 10.10 3.14
N ILE A 336 -13.17 9.84 3.28
CA ILE A 336 -14.00 9.07 2.35
C ILE A 336 -14.96 10.02 1.66
N GLY A 337 -15.26 9.70 0.42
CA GLY A 337 -16.19 10.42 -0.46
C GLY A 337 -15.72 10.36 -1.90
N GLY A 338 -16.58 10.72 -2.78
CA GLY A 338 -16.31 11.06 -4.16
C GLY A 338 -15.82 9.96 -5.08
N ASP A 339 -14.67 9.47 -4.82
CA ASP A 339 -13.94 8.51 -5.65
C ASP A 339 -14.01 7.07 -5.10
N LYS A 340 -14.47 6.91 -3.85
CA LYS A 340 -14.52 5.61 -3.17
C LYS A 340 -15.96 5.17 -3.01
N ASP A 341 -16.35 4.16 -3.77
CA ASP A 341 -17.68 3.56 -3.65
C ASP A 341 -17.74 2.65 -2.42
N ILE A 342 -18.45 3.10 -1.38
CA ILE A 342 -18.72 2.32 -0.17
C ILE A 342 -20.23 2.17 -0.04
N PRO A 343 -20.81 1.05 -0.53
CA PRO A 343 -22.26 0.90 -0.66
C PRO A 343 -23.03 1.10 0.64
N TYR A 344 -22.48 0.64 1.77
CA TYR A 344 -23.15 0.75 3.07
C TYR A 344 -23.15 2.17 3.67
N MET A 345 -22.38 3.10 3.13
CA MET A 345 -22.39 4.50 3.55
C MET A 345 -23.50 5.33 2.88
N GLY A 346 -24.12 4.79 1.84
CA GLY A 346 -25.22 5.46 1.13
C GLY A 346 -24.80 6.73 0.42
N LEU A 347 -23.53 6.83 0.03
CA LEU A 347 -23.02 7.98 -0.72
C LEU A 347 -23.60 7.96 -2.13
N THR A 348 -24.14 9.10 -2.58
CA THR A 348 -24.64 9.25 -3.94
C THR A 348 -23.51 9.55 -4.90
N LYS A 349 -23.57 9.01 -6.12
CA LYS A 349 -22.60 9.33 -7.17
C LYS A 349 -22.70 10.81 -7.55
N GLU A 350 -21.60 11.52 -7.47
CA GLU A 350 -21.50 12.94 -7.76
C GLU A 350 -20.85 13.18 -9.13
N ALA A 351 -21.16 14.31 -9.76
CA ALA A 351 -20.55 14.69 -11.03
C ALA A 351 -19.07 15.10 -10.87
N ASN A 352 -18.69 15.67 -9.73
CA ASN A 352 -17.34 16.10 -9.40
C ASN A 352 -16.96 15.62 -8.00
N PRO A 353 -16.71 14.32 -7.83
CA PRO A 353 -16.52 13.71 -6.52
C PRO A 353 -15.45 14.38 -5.67
N PHE A 354 -14.30 14.70 -6.25
CA PHE A 354 -13.20 15.34 -5.53
C PHE A 354 -13.55 16.73 -4.97
N LEU A 355 -14.53 17.43 -5.55
CA LEU A 355 -15.03 18.72 -5.09
C LEU A 355 -16.31 18.60 -4.25
N GLY A 356 -16.79 17.39 -4.03
CA GLY A 356 -18.10 17.09 -3.47
C GLY A 356 -18.11 16.79 -1.97
N TYR A 357 -18.96 15.85 -1.61
CA TYR A 357 -19.28 15.44 -0.25
C TYR A 357 -18.29 14.39 0.27
N ARG A 358 -17.15 14.88 0.81
CA ARG A 358 -16.07 14.04 1.33
C ARG A 358 -15.45 14.61 2.60
N ALA A 359 -14.71 13.75 3.30
CA ALA A 359 -13.86 14.10 4.44
C ALA A 359 -14.62 14.91 5.52
N ILE A 360 -14.08 16.06 5.94
CA ILE A 360 -14.70 16.88 6.99
C ILE A 360 -16.13 17.31 6.66
N ARG A 361 -16.48 17.50 5.38
CA ARG A 361 -17.84 17.85 4.95
C ARG A 361 -18.83 16.74 5.29
N PHE A 362 -18.44 15.50 4.97
CA PHE A 362 -19.19 14.29 5.36
C PHE A 362 -19.22 14.14 6.89
N CYS A 363 -18.09 14.29 7.56
CA CYS A 363 -17.96 14.09 9.00
C CYS A 363 -18.81 15.06 9.83
N LEU A 364 -18.91 16.32 9.40
CA LEU A 364 -19.73 17.33 10.10
C LEU A 364 -21.24 17.18 9.85
N ASP A 365 -21.64 16.54 8.76
CA ASP A 365 -23.03 16.18 8.49
C ASP A 365 -23.41 14.86 9.17
N ARG A 366 -22.54 13.83 9.10
CA ARG A 366 -22.71 12.55 9.78
C ARG A 366 -21.98 12.54 11.13
N VAL A 367 -22.42 13.41 12.02
CA VAL A 367 -21.85 13.57 13.37
C VAL A 367 -21.86 12.28 14.18
N ASP A 368 -22.82 11.38 13.92
CA ASP A 368 -22.87 10.03 14.51
C ASP A 368 -21.62 9.21 14.21
N ILE A 369 -21.21 9.11 12.93
CA ILE A 369 -20.03 8.39 12.48
C ILE A 369 -18.77 9.08 13.00
N PHE A 370 -18.71 10.41 12.88
CA PHE A 370 -17.55 11.19 13.30
C PHE A 370 -17.32 11.13 14.80
N THR A 371 -18.39 11.18 15.61
CA THR A 371 -18.31 11.01 17.07
C THR A 371 -17.74 9.64 17.44
N THR A 372 -18.20 8.58 16.77
CA THR A 372 -17.69 7.22 16.98
C THR A 372 -16.19 7.14 16.73
N GLN A 373 -15.71 7.73 15.63
CA GLN A 373 -14.28 7.74 15.30
C GLN A 373 -13.48 8.56 16.31
N LEU A 374 -13.90 9.80 16.62
CA LEU A 374 -13.19 10.66 17.58
C LEU A 374 -13.13 10.04 18.98
N ARG A 375 -14.20 9.36 19.44
CA ARG A 375 -14.19 8.64 20.72
C ARG A 375 -13.17 7.51 20.71
N ALA A 376 -13.11 6.73 19.64
CA ALA A 376 -12.13 5.66 19.49
C ALA A 376 -10.68 6.19 19.54
N ILE A 377 -10.39 7.30 18.82
CA ILE A 377 -9.06 7.94 18.83
C ILE A 377 -8.71 8.47 20.22
N LEU A 378 -9.64 9.17 20.87
CA LEU A 378 -9.44 9.70 22.21
C LEU A 378 -9.19 8.59 23.24
N ARG A 379 -9.96 7.50 23.21
CA ARG A 379 -9.71 6.32 24.06
C ARG A 379 -8.32 5.72 23.81
N ALA A 380 -7.93 5.60 22.56
CA ALA A 380 -6.63 5.06 22.16
C ALA A 380 -5.46 5.93 22.63
N SER A 381 -5.65 7.26 22.80
CA SER A 381 -4.62 8.18 23.24
C SER A 381 -4.11 7.91 24.67
N ALA A 382 -4.84 7.13 25.46
CA ALA A 382 -4.35 6.66 26.76
C ALA A 382 -3.20 5.64 26.65
N TYR A 383 -2.92 5.12 25.46
CA TYR A 383 -1.95 4.03 25.23
C TYR A 383 -0.69 4.46 24.46
N GLY A 384 -0.62 5.71 24.00
CA GLY A 384 0.55 6.22 23.28
C GLY A 384 0.40 7.69 22.90
N SER A 385 1.41 8.24 22.25
CA SER A 385 1.45 9.66 21.84
C SER A 385 0.63 9.86 20.55
N ILE A 386 -0.69 10.04 20.66
CA ILE A 386 -1.59 10.24 19.52
C ILE A 386 -1.84 11.72 19.27
N ARG A 387 -1.85 12.10 17.98
CA ARG A 387 -2.31 13.40 17.47
C ARG A 387 -3.48 13.19 16.52
N ILE A 388 -4.48 14.06 16.55
CA ILE A 388 -5.63 14.05 15.63
C ILE A 388 -5.33 14.99 14.47
N MET A 389 -5.56 14.55 13.23
CA MET A 389 -5.41 15.36 12.03
C MET A 389 -6.71 15.38 11.22
N ILE A 390 -7.21 16.59 10.93
CA ILE A 390 -8.48 16.79 10.22
C ILE A 390 -8.21 17.11 8.74
N PRO A 391 -8.67 16.28 7.79
CA PRO A 391 -8.45 16.49 6.35
C PRO A 391 -9.45 17.49 5.75
N MET A 392 -9.13 18.00 4.57
CA MET A 392 -10.01 18.78 3.67
C MET A 392 -10.60 20.05 4.28
N ILE A 393 -9.90 20.68 5.22
CA ILE A 393 -10.31 21.96 5.81
C ILE A 393 -10.33 23.05 4.76
N THR A 394 -11.38 23.87 4.78
CA THR A 394 -11.54 25.06 3.94
C THR A 394 -11.81 26.34 4.74
N SER A 395 -12.24 26.21 5.99
CA SER A 395 -12.62 27.34 6.82
C SER A 395 -12.29 27.15 8.31
N VAL A 396 -12.15 28.27 9.02
CA VAL A 396 -11.98 28.31 10.49
C VAL A 396 -13.18 27.70 11.21
N ASN A 397 -14.38 27.85 10.66
CA ASN A 397 -15.59 27.35 11.29
C ASN A 397 -15.60 25.82 11.36
N GLU A 398 -15.08 25.12 10.36
CA GLU A 398 -14.94 23.67 10.38
C GLU A 398 -14.03 23.24 11.54
N VAL A 399 -12.88 23.89 11.72
CA VAL A 399 -11.95 23.59 12.82
C VAL A 399 -12.61 23.81 14.19
N ARG A 400 -13.33 24.93 14.36
CA ARG A 400 -14.03 25.24 15.60
C ARG A 400 -15.13 24.23 15.93
N GLN A 401 -15.92 23.81 14.94
CA GLN A 401 -16.95 22.77 15.11
C GLN A 401 -16.33 21.44 15.56
N VAL A 402 -15.21 21.03 14.96
CA VAL A 402 -14.51 19.81 15.38
C VAL A 402 -13.98 19.92 16.81
N LYS A 403 -13.34 21.04 17.17
CA LYS A 403 -12.85 21.27 18.55
C LYS A 403 -13.98 21.26 19.57
N GLU A 404 -15.12 21.84 19.24
CA GLU A 404 -16.31 21.79 20.11
C GLU A 404 -16.83 20.35 20.28
N LEU A 405 -16.85 19.57 19.20
CA LEU A 405 -17.24 18.16 19.25
C LEU A 405 -16.27 17.34 20.11
N ILE A 406 -14.95 17.50 19.91
CA ILE A 406 -13.92 16.85 20.73
C ILE A 406 -14.13 17.20 22.21
N LYS A 407 -14.35 18.48 22.55
CA LYS A 407 -14.59 18.91 23.91
C LYS A 407 -15.83 18.25 24.55
N LYS A 408 -16.91 18.08 23.78
CA LYS A 408 -18.11 17.37 24.24
C LYS A 408 -17.82 15.89 24.52
N ILE A 409 -17.05 15.24 23.63
CA ILE A 409 -16.65 13.85 23.77
C ILE A 409 -15.74 13.68 24.99
N CYS A 410 -14.74 14.54 25.18
CA CYS A 410 -13.87 14.51 26.35
C CYS A 410 -14.66 14.61 27.66
N SER A 411 -15.64 15.52 27.73
CA SER A 411 -16.51 15.68 28.91
C SER A 411 -17.37 14.42 29.16
N ASP A 412 -17.77 13.71 28.11
CA ASP A 412 -18.49 12.45 28.22
C ASP A 412 -17.58 11.30 28.71
N LEU A 413 -16.37 11.20 28.16
CA LEU A 413 -15.39 10.21 28.59
C LEU A 413 -15.02 10.39 30.08
N GLU A 414 -14.82 11.64 30.52
CA GLU A 414 -14.55 11.96 31.93
C GLU A 414 -15.71 11.54 32.85
N ARG A 415 -16.96 11.83 32.47
CA ARG A 415 -18.14 11.40 33.23
C ARG A 415 -18.26 9.88 33.37
N ASN A 416 -17.80 9.16 32.37
CA ASN A 416 -17.84 7.70 32.34
C ASN A 416 -16.56 7.06 32.92
N GLY A 417 -15.59 7.84 33.41
CA GLY A 417 -14.35 7.34 33.99
C GLY A 417 -13.41 6.68 32.96
N ILE A 418 -13.52 7.04 31.68
CA ILE A 418 -12.71 6.51 30.59
C ILE A 418 -11.46 7.38 30.41
N ASN A 419 -10.28 6.76 30.47
CA ASN A 419 -9.00 7.46 30.32
C ASN A 419 -8.74 7.88 28.88
N TYR A 420 -8.15 9.07 28.71
CA TYR A 420 -7.64 9.59 27.44
C TYR A 420 -6.52 10.62 27.72
N ASP A 421 -5.74 10.99 26.72
CA ASP A 421 -4.76 12.07 26.84
C ASP A 421 -5.46 13.44 26.83
N LYS A 422 -5.40 14.15 27.96
CA LYS A 422 -6.02 15.48 28.13
C LYS A 422 -5.34 16.57 27.30
N ASN A 423 -4.13 16.33 26.85
CA ASN A 423 -3.32 17.25 26.06
C ASN A 423 -3.22 16.84 24.58
N ILE A 424 -4.12 15.96 24.12
CA ILE A 424 -4.12 15.51 22.73
C ILE A 424 -4.14 16.68 21.75
N GLN A 425 -3.18 16.72 20.85
CA GLN A 425 -3.07 17.75 19.84
C GLN A 425 -4.07 17.51 18.70
N THR A 426 -4.70 18.60 18.22
CA THR A 426 -5.59 18.59 17.07
C THR A 426 -5.03 19.50 15.99
N GLY A 427 -4.42 18.90 14.98
CA GLY A 427 -3.92 19.58 13.79
C GLY A 427 -4.85 19.44 12.60
N ILE A 428 -4.50 20.13 11.51
CA ILE A 428 -5.26 20.13 10.27
C ILE A 428 -4.37 19.82 9.08
N MET A 429 -4.94 19.15 8.08
CA MET A 429 -4.29 18.98 6.80
C MET A 429 -4.56 20.20 5.92
N ILE A 430 -3.48 20.84 5.48
CA ILE A 430 -3.56 21.96 4.53
C ILE A 430 -3.38 21.37 3.13
N GLU A 431 -4.51 21.15 2.47
CA GLU A 431 -4.55 20.48 1.15
C GLU A 431 -5.56 21.13 0.19
N THR A 432 -6.21 22.21 0.63
CA THR A 432 -7.06 23.05 -0.21
C THR A 432 -6.43 24.43 -0.41
N PRO A 433 -6.56 25.05 -1.59
CA PRO A 433 -6.09 26.42 -1.80
C PRO A 433 -6.70 27.42 -0.81
N ALA A 434 -7.95 27.23 -0.40
CA ALA A 434 -8.62 28.05 0.61
C ALA A 434 -7.89 28.00 1.95
N ALA A 435 -7.56 26.81 2.44
CA ALA A 435 -6.79 26.64 3.68
C ALA A 435 -5.38 27.22 3.55
N ALA A 436 -4.71 27.02 2.41
CA ALA A 436 -3.37 27.55 2.18
C ALA A 436 -3.33 29.09 2.17
N VAL A 437 -4.34 29.75 1.59
CA VAL A 437 -4.49 31.22 1.60
C VAL A 437 -4.80 31.72 3.02
N MET A 438 -5.61 30.99 3.79
CA MET A 438 -6.04 31.34 5.15
C MET A 438 -5.13 30.75 6.24
N ALA A 439 -3.95 30.24 5.90
CA ALA A 439 -3.06 29.54 6.82
C ALA A 439 -2.67 30.39 8.05
N ASP A 440 -2.50 31.69 7.90
CA ASP A 440 -2.22 32.63 9.00
C ASP A 440 -3.34 32.73 10.04
N THR A 441 -4.58 32.51 9.64
CA THR A 441 -5.73 32.48 10.54
C THR A 441 -5.97 31.09 11.11
N LEU A 442 -5.84 30.06 10.27
CA LEU A 442 -6.00 28.67 10.67
C LEU A 442 -4.91 28.21 11.66
N ALA A 443 -3.68 28.74 11.55
CA ALA A 443 -2.59 28.45 12.48
C ALA A 443 -2.87 28.87 13.94
N LYS A 444 -3.78 29.79 14.17
CA LYS A 444 -4.23 30.20 15.51
C LYS A 444 -5.25 29.24 16.12
N GLU A 445 -5.80 28.38 15.30
CA GLU A 445 -6.85 27.42 15.70
C GLU A 445 -6.37 25.97 15.69
N ALA A 446 -5.20 25.67 15.15
CA ALA A 446 -4.65 24.30 15.07
C ALA A 446 -3.38 24.19 15.91
N ASP A 447 -3.08 22.98 16.38
CA ASP A 447 -1.87 22.70 17.16
C ASP A 447 -0.68 22.35 16.25
N PHE A 448 -0.91 21.93 15.01
CA PHE A 448 0.08 21.69 13.96
C PHE A 448 -0.57 21.68 12.58
N PHE A 449 0.24 21.83 11.54
CA PHE A 449 -0.16 21.65 10.15
C PHE A 449 0.50 20.41 9.55
N SER A 450 -0.22 19.73 8.65
CA SER A 450 0.35 18.75 7.74
C SER A 450 -0.06 19.09 6.30
N ILE A 451 0.91 19.19 5.40
CA ILE A 451 0.66 19.59 4.02
C ILE A 451 0.33 18.34 3.19
N GLY A 452 -0.91 18.27 2.69
CA GLY A 452 -1.38 17.22 1.78
C GLY A 452 -1.10 17.63 0.33
N THR A 453 0.15 17.45 -0.15
CA THR A 453 0.58 17.97 -1.46
C THR A 453 -0.19 17.38 -2.62
N ASN A 454 -0.74 16.16 -2.50
CA ASN A 454 -1.47 15.53 -3.58
C ASN A 454 -2.75 16.31 -3.92
N ASP A 455 -3.59 16.56 -2.94
CA ASP A 455 -4.83 17.31 -3.11
C ASP A 455 -4.56 18.82 -3.25
N LEU A 456 -3.58 19.38 -2.52
CA LEU A 456 -3.18 20.78 -2.71
C LEU A 456 -2.77 21.06 -4.15
N THR A 457 -1.98 20.19 -4.77
CA THR A 457 -1.60 20.33 -6.17
C THR A 457 -2.81 20.24 -7.09
N GLN A 458 -3.61 19.16 -6.95
CA GLN A 458 -4.80 18.94 -7.75
C GLN A 458 -5.75 20.14 -7.77
N TYR A 459 -6.06 20.70 -6.59
CA TYR A 459 -6.98 21.83 -6.47
C TYR A 459 -6.34 23.16 -6.87
N THR A 460 -5.04 23.35 -6.65
CA THR A 460 -4.36 24.60 -7.02
C THR A 460 -4.30 24.79 -8.53
N ILE A 461 -3.98 23.71 -9.27
CA ILE A 461 -3.86 23.77 -10.72
C ILE A 461 -5.13 23.30 -11.43
N ALA A 462 -6.20 22.94 -10.68
CA ALA A 462 -7.49 22.47 -11.19
C ALA A 462 -7.38 21.28 -12.16
N VAL A 463 -6.55 20.29 -11.82
CA VAL A 463 -6.30 19.10 -12.64
C VAL A 463 -6.63 17.85 -11.83
N ASP A 464 -7.50 17.01 -12.37
CA ASP A 464 -7.73 15.67 -11.83
C ASP A 464 -6.54 14.74 -12.18
N ARG A 465 -5.79 14.35 -11.15
CA ARG A 465 -4.61 13.46 -11.29
C ARG A 465 -4.94 12.06 -11.78
N CYS A 466 -6.20 11.64 -11.66
CA CYS A 466 -6.67 10.33 -12.11
C CYS A 466 -7.16 10.35 -13.58
N ASN A 467 -7.30 11.52 -14.19
CA ASN A 467 -7.72 11.67 -15.58
C ASN A 467 -6.50 11.63 -16.51
N GLU A 468 -6.33 10.52 -17.22
CA GLU A 468 -5.21 10.28 -18.13
C GLU A 468 -4.98 11.39 -19.17
N ASN A 469 -6.05 12.07 -19.59
CA ASN A 469 -5.96 13.14 -20.60
C ASN A 469 -5.32 14.43 -20.10
N VAL A 470 -5.30 14.68 -18.80
CA VAL A 470 -4.79 15.92 -18.20
C VAL A 470 -3.77 15.67 -17.09
N ALA A 471 -3.55 14.42 -16.67
CA ALA A 471 -2.60 14.06 -15.60
C ALA A 471 -1.17 14.57 -15.87
N TYR A 472 -0.80 14.76 -17.14
CA TYR A 472 0.50 15.34 -17.53
C TYR A 472 0.71 16.78 -17.05
N LEU A 473 -0.35 17.49 -16.70
CA LEU A 473 -0.29 18.85 -16.12
C LEU A 473 -0.07 18.83 -14.60
N TYR A 474 -0.28 17.67 -13.97
CA TYR A 474 -0.16 17.53 -12.53
C TYR A 474 1.30 17.52 -12.09
N SER A 475 1.73 18.55 -11.36
CA SER A 475 3.08 18.62 -10.82
C SER A 475 3.15 19.46 -9.55
N ALA A 476 3.72 18.89 -8.49
CA ALA A 476 4.01 19.60 -7.25
C ALA A 476 5.14 20.66 -7.42
N PHE A 477 5.89 20.61 -8.51
CA PHE A 477 6.91 21.61 -8.85
C PHE A 477 6.33 22.86 -9.53
N ASN A 478 5.01 22.90 -9.73
CA ASN A 478 4.37 24.11 -10.24
C ASN A 478 4.66 25.32 -9.31
N PRO A 479 5.15 26.46 -9.83
CA PRO A 479 5.47 27.63 -9.00
C PRO A 479 4.34 28.14 -8.11
N ALA A 480 3.06 27.95 -8.51
CA ALA A 480 1.92 28.30 -7.67
C ALA A 480 1.84 27.38 -6.43
N VAL A 481 2.07 26.09 -6.61
CA VAL A 481 2.07 25.11 -5.52
C VAL A 481 3.23 25.38 -4.55
N LEU A 482 4.43 25.62 -5.07
CA LEU A 482 5.62 25.92 -4.26
C LEU A 482 5.41 27.18 -3.41
N ARG A 483 4.80 28.24 -3.97
CA ARG A 483 4.46 29.46 -3.23
C ARG A 483 3.46 29.21 -2.12
N LEU A 484 2.46 28.35 -2.34
CA LEU A 484 1.49 27.99 -1.29
C LEU A 484 2.18 27.17 -0.19
N ILE A 485 3.01 26.18 -0.54
CA ILE A 485 3.78 25.38 0.46
C ILE A 485 4.63 26.32 1.34
N ARG A 486 5.39 27.22 0.73
CA ARG A 486 6.18 28.21 1.47
C ARG A 486 5.32 29.03 2.42
N ARG A 487 4.22 29.59 1.93
CA ARG A 487 3.29 30.38 2.75
C ARG A 487 2.74 29.59 3.94
N ILE A 488 2.35 28.32 3.73
CA ILE A 488 1.80 27.47 4.80
C ILE A 488 2.83 27.31 5.92
N ILE A 489 4.08 26.98 5.58
CA ILE A 489 5.17 26.81 6.56
C ILE A 489 5.46 28.12 7.30
N GLU A 490 5.59 29.24 6.57
CA GLU A 490 5.80 30.57 7.17
C GLU A 490 4.68 30.95 8.13
N CYS A 491 3.42 30.67 7.79
CA CYS A 491 2.28 30.96 8.66
C CYS A 491 2.25 30.08 9.92
N ALA A 492 2.59 28.80 9.80
CA ALA A 492 2.71 27.90 10.94
C ALA A 492 3.78 28.40 11.93
N HIS A 493 4.97 28.68 11.44
CA HIS A 493 6.09 29.16 12.27
C HIS A 493 5.79 30.52 12.92
N ASN A 494 5.14 31.45 12.20
CA ASN A 494 4.73 32.72 12.76
C ASN A 494 3.70 32.57 13.91
N ALA A 495 2.93 31.49 13.92
CA ALA A 495 1.99 31.16 15.00
C ALA A 495 2.61 30.26 16.07
N GLY A 496 3.86 29.80 15.90
CA GLY A 496 4.57 28.95 16.85
C GLY A 496 4.14 27.48 16.82
N ILE A 497 3.57 27.02 15.68
CA ILE A 497 3.17 25.61 15.47
C ILE A 497 4.07 24.93 14.42
N GLU A 498 4.15 23.61 14.49
CA GLU A 498 4.89 22.80 13.52
C GLU A 498 4.18 22.68 12.17
N ALA A 499 4.95 22.58 11.09
CA ALA A 499 4.48 22.27 9.75
C ALA A 499 5.12 20.99 9.24
N GLY A 500 4.33 19.93 9.07
CA GLY A 500 4.71 18.67 8.44
C GLY A 500 4.21 18.57 6.99
N MET A 501 4.66 17.53 6.29
CA MET A 501 4.18 17.18 4.96
C MET A 501 4.03 15.67 4.83
N CYS A 502 2.86 15.19 4.44
CA CYS A 502 2.56 13.76 4.26
C CYS A 502 2.21 13.36 2.81
N GLY A 503 2.18 14.31 1.90
CA GLY A 503 2.01 14.03 0.47
C GLY A 503 3.28 13.45 -0.17
N GLU A 504 3.14 12.92 -1.38
CA GLU A 504 4.23 12.25 -2.11
C GLU A 504 5.46 13.14 -2.35
N ALA A 505 5.27 14.45 -2.39
CA ALA A 505 6.35 15.42 -2.54
C ALA A 505 7.39 15.35 -1.41
N ALA A 506 7.01 14.93 -0.19
CA ALA A 506 7.93 14.76 0.94
C ALA A 506 9.04 13.74 0.68
N ALA A 507 8.75 12.69 -0.12
CA ALA A 507 9.71 11.65 -0.47
C ALA A 507 10.52 11.96 -1.74
N ASN A 508 10.24 13.08 -2.41
CA ASN A 508 10.90 13.42 -3.68
C ASN A 508 12.25 14.09 -3.43
N ALA A 509 13.33 13.45 -3.89
CA ALA A 509 14.70 13.94 -3.68
C ALA A 509 14.95 15.34 -4.32
N LEU A 510 14.26 15.67 -5.42
CA LEU A 510 14.36 17.00 -6.04
C LEU A 510 13.65 18.07 -5.20
N MET A 511 12.61 17.67 -4.43
CA MET A 511 11.85 18.60 -3.58
C MET A 511 12.55 18.86 -2.24
N ALA A 512 13.38 17.94 -1.77
CA ALA A 512 14.02 18.01 -0.45
C ALA A 512 14.72 19.35 -0.16
N PRO A 513 15.60 19.90 -1.03
CA PRO A 513 16.25 21.19 -0.76
C PRO A 513 15.24 22.33 -0.61
N ILE A 514 14.16 22.32 -1.39
CA ILE A 514 13.11 23.35 -1.31
C ILE A 514 12.41 23.30 0.05
N LEU A 515 11.99 22.08 0.48
CA LEU A 515 11.30 21.89 1.75
C LEU A 515 12.19 22.20 2.97
N LEU A 516 13.47 21.80 2.92
CA LEU A 516 14.47 22.14 3.94
C LEU A 516 14.67 23.65 4.04
N SER A 517 14.78 24.34 2.90
CA SER A 517 14.95 25.78 2.83
C SER A 517 13.72 26.54 3.33
N PHE A 518 12.51 26.03 3.10
CA PHE A 518 11.28 26.59 3.64
C PHE A 518 11.13 26.34 5.15
N GLY A 519 11.94 25.43 5.70
CA GLY A 519 11.94 25.12 7.13
C GLY A 519 10.95 24.04 7.53
N LEU A 520 10.57 23.13 6.63
CA LEU A 520 9.66 22.02 6.96
C LEU A 520 10.16 21.24 8.19
N ASP A 521 9.28 21.03 9.19
CA ASP A 521 9.63 20.38 10.45
C ASP A 521 9.49 18.86 10.39
N GLU A 522 8.49 18.32 9.67
CA GLU A 522 8.22 16.90 9.57
C GLU A 522 8.08 16.44 8.11
N PHE A 523 8.89 15.44 7.72
CA PHE A 523 8.75 14.72 6.46
C PHE A 523 8.08 13.39 6.73
N SER A 524 6.84 13.18 6.27
CA SER A 524 6.11 11.93 6.42
C SER A 524 6.01 11.22 5.08
N VAL A 525 6.67 10.07 4.96
CA VAL A 525 6.86 9.34 3.70
C VAL A 525 6.37 7.89 3.81
N SER A 526 6.22 7.17 2.69
CA SER A 526 5.97 5.74 2.77
C SER A 526 7.12 5.00 3.46
N THR A 527 6.85 3.91 4.17
CA THR A 527 7.86 3.15 4.96
C THR A 527 9.09 2.80 4.13
N GLY A 528 8.92 2.31 2.89
CA GLY A 528 10.04 2.00 1.99
C GLY A 528 10.86 3.20 1.50
N LYS A 529 10.48 4.44 1.84
CA LYS A 529 11.21 5.67 1.46
C LYS A 529 11.94 6.33 2.63
N VAL A 530 11.76 5.84 3.85
CA VAL A 530 12.34 6.44 5.06
C VAL A 530 13.85 6.61 4.95
N LEU A 531 14.58 5.56 4.64
CA LEU A 531 16.05 5.60 4.59
C LEU A 531 16.59 6.44 3.42
N GLU A 532 15.96 6.35 2.24
CA GLU A 532 16.32 7.20 1.10
C GLU A 532 16.10 8.68 1.42
N THR A 533 14.99 9.02 2.08
CA THR A 533 14.69 10.40 2.46
C THR A 533 15.64 10.89 3.54
N ARG A 534 15.98 10.07 4.55
CA ARG A 534 16.97 10.44 5.57
C ARG A 534 18.33 10.73 4.96
N LYS A 535 18.80 9.86 4.05
CA LYS A 535 20.06 10.09 3.33
C LYS A 535 19.99 11.39 2.52
N THR A 536 18.90 11.59 1.79
CA THR A 536 18.70 12.82 1.01
C THR A 536 18.77 14.07 1.90
N ILE A 537 18.12 14.06 3.06
CA ILE A 537 18.16 15.18 4.01
C ILE A 537 19.59 15.40 4.52
N ALA A 538 20.28 14.32 4.90
CA ALA A 538 21.66 14.38 5.41
C ALA A 538 22.68 14.90 4.36
N ASP A 539 22.39 14.73 3.09
CA ASP A 539 23.24 15.23 2.03
C ASP A 539 23.16 16.76 1.85
N TRP A 540 22.10 17.43 2.29
CA TRP A 540 21.91 18.86 2.13
C TRP A 540 22.26 19.68 3.37
N SER A 541 22.92 20.84 3.20
CA SER A 541 22.94 21.89 4.21
C SER A 541 21.82 22.90 3.95
N ILE A 542 21.29 23.53 5.00
CA ILE A 542 20.27 24.59 4.87
C ILE A 542 20.76 25.75 4.01
N LYS A 543 22.05 26.08 4.12
CA LYS A 543 22.66 27.14 3.32
C LYS A 543 22.63 26.81 1.82
N GLU A 544 23.02 25.60 1.43
CA GLU A 544 23.00 25.15 0.03
C GLU A 544 21.56 25.04 -0.49
N ALA A 545 20.67 24.45 0.29
CA ALA A 545 19.26 24.36 0.00
C ALA A 545 18.63 25.74 -0.25
N GLY A 546 19.00 26.75 0.54
CA GLY A 546 18.57 28.15 0.36
C GLY A 546 18.96 28.73 -1.00
N LEU A 547 20.22 28.57 -1.40
CA LEU A 547 20.71 29.07 -2.70
C LEU A 547 19.96 28.44 -3.89
N VAL A 548 19.69 27.14 -3.82
CA VAL A 548 18.92 26.41 -4.84
C VAL A 548 17.47 26.92 -4.87
N THR A 549 16.87 27.06 -3.70
CA THR A 549 15.47 27.47 -3.57
C THR A 549 15.22 28.91 -4.02
N ASP A 550 16.13 29.85 -3.72
CA ASP A 550 16.02 31.23 -4.20
C ASP A 550 15.98 31.29 -5.73
N LYS A 551 16.77 30.45 -6.39
CA LYS A 551 16.76 30.34 -7.85
C LYS A 551 15.45 29.74 -8.35
N VAL A 552 14.99 28.65 -7.75
CA VAL A 552 13.70 27.99 -8.08
C VAL A 552 12.53 28.97 -7.95
N MET A 553 12.48 29.72 -6.85
CA MET A 553 11.38 30.67 -6.60
C MET A 553 11.34 31.87 -7.55
N SER A 554 12.42 32.10 -8.31
CA SER A 554 12.46 33.10 -9.37
C SER A 554 11.95 32.59 -10.73
N MET A 555 11.69 31.28 -10.86
CA MET A 555 11.24 30.65 -12.09
C MET A 555 9.73 30.77 -12.28
N SER A 556 9.28 30.67 -13.53
CA SER A 556 7.89 30.89 -13.92
C SER A 556 7.15 29.63 -14.34
N THR A 557 7.87 28.57 -14.71
CA THR A 557 7.29 27.33 -15.21
C THR A 557 7.81 26.12 -14.43
N GLU A 558 6.98 25.08 -14.37
CA GLU A 558 7.34 23.79 -13.78
C GLU A 558 8.57 23.17 -14.45
N LYS A 559 8.64 23.29 -15.80
CA LYS A 559 9.75 22.75 -16.57
C LYS A 559 11.09 23.43 -16.23
N GLU A 560 11.12 24.75 -16.08
CA GLU A 560 12.32 25.47 -15.63
C GLU A 560 12.77 24.98 -14.26
N VAL A 561 11.84 24.75 -13.34
CA VAL A 561 12.13 24.26 -11.99
C VAL A 561 12.71 22.85 -12.03
N THR A 562 12.07 21.94 -12.73
CA THR A 562 12.49 20.52 -12.77
C THR A 562 13.79 20.33 -13.54
N ASP A 563 13.99 21.03 -14.66
CA ASP A 563 15.24 20.99 -15.42
C ASP A 563 16.39 21.51 -14.57
N TYR A 564 16.24 22.69 -13.93
CA TYR A 564 17.28 23.25 -13.06
C TYR A 564 17.64 22.33 -11.89
N LEU A 565 16.66 21.77 -11.19
CA LEU A 565 16.90 20.88 -10.05
C LEU A 565 17.62 19.59 -10.50
N SER A 566 17.19 19.02 -11.62
CA SER A 566 17.78 17.80 -12.18
C SER A 566 19.25 18.02 -12.59
N ASP A 567 19.52 19.13 -13.26
CA ASP A 567 20.89 19.50 -13.67
C ASP A 567 21.78 19.75 -12.46
N TYR A 568 21.30 20.54 -11.49
CA TYR A 568 22.03 20.86 -10.26
C TYR A 568 22.41 19.60 -9.47
N ILE A 569 21.44 18.70 -9.23
CA ILE A 569 21.68 17.45 -8.50
C ILE A 569 22.62 16.52 -9.29
N SER A 570 22.47 16.45 -10.62
CA SER A 570 23.35 15.65 -11.47
C SER A 570 24.80 16.15 -11.42
N GLU A 571 25.03 17.46 -11.41
CA GLU A 571 26.35 18.05 -11.27
C GLU A 571 26.96 17.85 -9.87
N ARG A 572 26.12 17.96 -8.84
CA ARG A 572 26.50 17.72 -7.44
C ARG A 572 26.95 16.28 -7.21
N ASN A 573 26.26 15.31 -7.77
CA ASN A 573 26.57 13.88 -7.63
C ASN A 573 27.82 13.45 -8.44
N LYS A 574 28.35 14.31 -9.29
CA LYS A 574 29.64 14.08 -10.02
C LYS A 574 30.87 14.57 -9.25
N LYS A 575 30.66 15.44 -8.26
CA LYS A 575 31.74 15.98 -7.39
C LYS A 575 31.94 15.09 -6.17
#